data_3f3c69bd0e67c1ffe53dd3d18ac9ea81
#
_entry.id   3f3c69bd0e67c1ffe53dd3d18ac9ea81
#
_cell.length_a   1.000
_cell.length_b   1.000
_cell.length_c   1.000
_cell.angle_alpha   90.00
_cell.angle_beta   90.00
_cell.angle_gamma   90.00
#
_symmetry.space_group_name_H-M   'P 1'
#
loop_
_entity.id
_entity.type
_entity.pdbx_description
1 polymer ?
#
loop_
_entity_poly.entity_id
_entity_poly.type
_entity_poly.pdbx_seq_one_letter_code
_entity_poly.pdbx_strand_id
1 'polypeptide(L)' 'MSLDEAIQQMSDKIKSVCPGAEIRIVRMSEEEARLSVYAPAGDIQKIKDATFQPAIDLLNSDGLDIQVFVYDKDAPLLKG' A
#
# COMPACT_ATOMS: atom_id res chain seq x y z
N MET A 1 -15.96 8.68 0.67
CA MET A 1 -15.11 7.88 -0.25
C MET A 1 -15.34 6.41 0.03
N SER A 2 -15.45 5.61 -1.01
CA SER A 2 -15.59 4.16 -0.86
C SER A 2 -14.23 3.51 -0.63
N LEU A 3 -14.25 2.27 -0.13
CA LEU A 3 -13.02 1.51 0.04
C LEU A 3 -12.28 1.35 -1.30
N ASP A 4 -13.02 1.05 -2.37
CA ASP A 4 -12.41 0.88 -3.70
C ASP A 4 -11.73 2.16 -4.19
N GLU A 5 -12.35 3.31 -3.97
CA GLU A 5 -11.73 4.59 -4.31
C GLU A 5 -10.46 4.84 -3.49
N ALA A 6 -10.50 4.52 -2.20
CA ALA A 6 -9.33 4.66 -1.33
C ALA A 6 -8.19 3.74 -1.78
N ILE A 7 -8.52 2.49 -2.14
CA ILE A 7 -7.53 1.53 -2.66
C ILE A 7 -6.92 2.08 -3.95
N GLN A 8 -7.74 2.62 -4.84
CA GLN A 8 -7.26 3.18 -6.11
C GLN A 8 -6.33 4.36 -5.88
N GLN A 9 -6.72 5.28 -5.00
CA GLN A 9 -5.87 6.44 -4.67
C GLN A 9 -4.52 6.00 -4.10
N MET A 10 -4.54 5.05 -3.19
CA MET A 10 -3.31 4.57 -2.57
C MET A 10 -2.43 3.85 -3.60
N SER A 11 -3.04 3.04 -4.45
CA SER A 11 -2.32 2.34 -5.52
C SER A 11 -1.68 3.32 -6.49
N ASP A 12 -2.41 4.37 -6.88
CA ASP A 12 -1.89 5.40 -7.78
C ASP A 12 -0.71 6.13 -7.13
N LYS A 13 -0.80 6.40 -5.84
CA LYS A 13 0.31 7.03 -5.11
C LYS A 13 1.55 6.16 -5.12
N ILE A 14 1.39 4.87 -4.86
CA ILE A 14 2.49 3.92 -4.88
C ILE A 14 3.12 3.87 -6.28
N LYS A 15 2.29 3.76 -7.32
CA LYS A 15 2.79 3.70 -8.69
C LYS A 15 3.45 5.00 -9.14
N SER A 16 3.06 6.14 -8.59
CA SER A 16 3.71 7.41 -8.91
C SER A 16 5.13 7.48 -8.35
N VAL A 17 5.37 6.82 -7.21
CA VAL A 17 6.68 6.76 -6.57
C VAL A 17 7.54 5.65 -7.18
N CYS A 18 6.91 4.52 -7.50
CA CYS A 18 7.60 3.34 -8.03
C CYS A 18 6.75 2.69 -9.10
N PRO A 19 6.92 3.08 -10.38
CA PRO A 19 6.09 2.54 -11.47
C PRO A 19 6.19 1.03 -11.63
N GLY A 20 7.32 0.43 -11.24
CA GLY A 20 7.52 -1.02 -11.33
C GLY A 20 7.01 -1.82 -10.14
N ALA A 21 6.38 -1.18 -9.16
CA ALA A 21 5.89 -1.89 -7.99
C ALA A 21 4.74 -2.82 -8.34
N GLU A 22 4.74 -4.00 -7.73
CA GLU A 22 3.61 -4.92 -7.82
C GLU A 22 2.77 -4.75 -6.56
N ILE A 23 1.46 -4.65 -6.74
CA ILE A 23 0.53 -4.41 -5.63
C ILE A 23 -0.49 -5.54 -5.59
N ARG A 24 -0.57 -6.22 -4.45
CA ARG A 24 -1.60 -7.21 -4.20
C ARG A 24 -2.59 -6.64 -3.20
N ILE A 25 -3.86 -6.71 -3.55
CA ILE A 25 -4.93 -6.10 -2.78
C ILE A 25 -5.77 -7.19 -2.15
N VAL A 26 -5.96 -7.11 -0.84
CA VAL A 26 -6.86 -7.99 -0.11
C VAL A 26 -7.88 -7.12 0.62
N ARG A 27 -9.14 -7.26 0.26
CA ARG A 27 -10.24 -6.59 0.97
C ARG A 27 -10.62 -7.44 2.16
N MET A 28 -10.53 -6.86 3.36
CA MET A 28 -10.79 -7.58 4.60
C MET A 28 -12.20 -7.34 5.11
N SER A 29 -12.76 -6.17 4.82
CA SER A 29 -14.13 -5.79 5.16
C SER A 29 -14.53 -4.62 4.27
N GLU A 30 -15.70 -4.04 4.52
CA GLU A 30 -16.16 -2.86 3.77
C GLU A 30 -15.30 -1.63 4.05
N GLU A 31 -14.55 -1.63 5.14
CA GLU A 31 -13.79 -0.47 5.59
C GLU A 31 -12.30 -0.74 5.74
N GLU A 32 -11.86 -1.95 5.42
CA GLU A 32 -10.50 -2.37 5.67
C GLU A 32 -9.92 -3.15 4.50
N ALA A 33 -8.71 -2.78 4.10
CA ALA A 33 -7.98 -3.49 3.04
C ALA A 33 -6.49 -3.50 3.34
N ARG A 34 -5.82 -4.51 2.78
CA ARG A 34 -4.37 -4.63 2.86
C ARG A 34 -3.78 -4.56 1.46
N LEU A 35 -2.78 -3.72 1.31
CA LEU A 35 -1.99 -3.64 0.09
C LEU A 35 -0.60 -4.19 0.37
N SER A 36 -0.27 -5.30 -0.27
CA SER A 36 1.08 -5.88 -0.20
C SER A 36 1.84 -5.42 -1.44
N VAL A 37 2.88 -4.63 -1.22
CA VAL A 37 3.63 -3.97 -2.29
C VAL A 37 5.01 -4.61 -2.40
N TYR A 38 5.36 -5.01 -3.62
CA TYR A 38 6.66 -5.61 -3.91
C TYR A 38 7.44 -4.65 -4.79
N ALA A 39 8.57 -4.17 -4.29
CA ALA A 39 9.35 -3.12 -4.93
C ALA A 39 10.84 -3.37 -4.74
N PRO A 40 11.70 -2.73 -5.57
CA PRO A 40 13.15 -2.79 -5.35
C PRO A 40 13.51 -2.23 -3.99
N ALA A 41 14.55 -2.79 -3.36
CA ALA A 41 14.95 -2.40 -2.01
C ALA A 41 15.15 -0.88 -1.85
N GLY A 42 15.71 -0.24 -2.87
CA GLY A 42 15.95 1.22 -2.82
C GLY A 42 14.69 2.06 -2.83
N ASP A 43 13.53 1.50 -3.19
CA ASP A 43 12.27 2.24 -3.26
C ASP A 43 11.36 1.98 -2.07
N ILE A 44 11.70 1.02 -1.22
CA ILE A 44 10.82 0.62 -0.11
C ILE A 44 10.53 1.80 0.81
N GLN A 45 11.54 2.52 1.24
CA GLN A 45 11.34 3.65 2.16
C GLN A 45 10.57 4.78 1.49
N LYS A 46 10.78 5.00 0.20
CA LYS A 46 10.03 6.02 -0.55
C LYS A 46 8.53 5.70 -0.55
N ILE A 47 8.19 4.44 -0.75
CA ILE A 47 6.79 3.99 -0.76
C ILE A 47 6.18 4.14 0.63
N LYS A 48 6.90 3.72 1.66
CA LYS A 48 6.43 3.86 3.05
C LYS A 48 6.18 5.33 3.38
N ASP A 49 7.10 6.20 3.03
CA ASP A 49 6.97 7.63 3.30
C ASP A 49 5.79 8.24 2.54
N ALA A 50 5.58 7.83 1.30
CA ALA A 50 4.52 8.37 0.46
C ALA A 50 3.13 7.92 0.90
N THR A 51 3.00 6.75 1.55
CA THR A 51 1.71 6.17 1.91
C THR A 51 1.33 6.39 3.38
N PHE A 52 2.28 6.77 4.21
CA PHE A 52 2.05 6.90 5.65
C PHE A 52 0.95 7.93 5.97
N GLN A 53 1.13 9.16 5.52
CA GLN A 53 0.17 10.22 5.82
C GLN A 53 -1.18 10.02 5.12
N PRO A 54 -1.22 9.66 3.83
CA PRO A 54 -2.50 9.34 3.19
C PRO A 54 -3.30 8.25 3.90
N ALA A 55 -2.63 7.22 4.41
CA ALA A 55 -3.30 6.14 5.14
C ALA A 55 -3.93 6.65 6.43
N ILE A 56 -3.21 7.50 7.16
CA ILE A 56 -3.71 8.11 8.40
C ILE A 56 -4.90 9.03 8.09
N ASP A 57 -4.79 9.83 7.03
CA ASP A 57 -5.85 10.75 6.64
C ASP A 57 -7.14 10.01 6.28
N LEU A 58 -7.04 8.89 5.55
CA LEU A 58 -8.20 8.07 5.21
C LEU A 58 -8.86 7.49 6.44
N LEU A 59 -8.06 7.02 7.39
CA LEU A 59 -8.60 6.47 8.62
C LEU A 59 -9.34 7.54 9.43
N ASN A 60 -8.74 8.73 9.54
CA ASN A 60 -9.30 9.80 10.35
C ASN A 60 -10.52 10.47 9.72
N SER A 61 -10.51 10.65 8.39
CA SER A 61 -11.58 11.37 7.71
C SER A 61 -12.72 10.47 7.28
N ASP A 62 -12.42 9.26 6.79
CA ASP A 62 -13.40 8.38 6.18
C ASP A 62 -13.59 7.06 6.92
N GLY A 63 -12.80 6.80 7.96
CA GLY A 63 -12.86 5.55 8.71
C GLY A 63 -12.38 4.35 7.90
N LEU A 64 -11.60 4.57 6.84
CA LEU A 64 -11.10 3.52 5.98
C LEU A 64 -9.67 3.15 6.37
N ASP A 65 -9.49 1.90 6.76
CA ASP A 65 -8.19 1.39 7.19
C ASP A 65 -7.49 0.69 6.02
N ILE A 66 -6.54 1.40 5.40
CA ILE A 66 -5.71 0.85 4.32
C ILE A 66 -4.34 0.54 4.90
N GLN A 67 -4.05 -0.74 5.04
CA GLN A 67 -2.76 -1.20 5.55
C GLN A 67 -1.81 -1.43 4.37
N VAL A 68 -0.65 -0.79 4.40
CA VAL A 68 0.35 -0.93 3.34
C VAL A 68 1.58 -1.63 3.90
N PHE A 69 1.89 -2.79 3.33
CA PHE A 69 3.09 -3.55 3.66
C PHE A 69 4.00 -3.57 2.43
N VAL A 70 5.25 -3.21 2.61
CA VAL A 70 6.19 -3.11 1.49
C VAL A 70 7.29 -4.15 1.67
N TYR A 71 7.52 -4.93 0.61
CA TYR A 71 8.50 -6.01 0.61
C TYR A 71 9.51 -5.80 -0.52
N ASP A 72 10.74 -6.26 -0.29
CA ASP A 72 11.76 -6.28 -1.32
C ASP A 72 11.44 -7.41 -2.29
N LYS A 73 11.14 -7.06 -3.54
CA LYS A 73 10.77 -8.04 -4.56
C LYS A 73 11.90 -8.99 -4.93
N ASP A 74 13.15 -8.59 -4.68
CA ASP A 74 14.33 -9.37 -5.03
C ASP A 74 14.88 -10.15 -3.84
N ALA A 75 14.30 -9.99 -2.66
CA ALA A 75 14.74 -10.73 -1.48
C ALA A 75 14.36 -12.20 -1.60
N PRO A 76 15.27 -13.11 -1.21
CA PRO A 76 14.90 -14.53 -1.20
C PRO A 76 13.76 -14.76 -0.22
N LEU A 77 12.84 -15.64 -0.60
CA LEU A 77 11.78 -16.03 0.31
C LEU A 77 12.39 -16.84 1.43
N LEU A 78 12.19 -16.37 2.64
CA LEU A 78 12.62 -17.12 3.82
C LEU A 78 11.58 -18.19 4.12
N LYS A 79 11.99 -19.42 4.02
CA LYS A 79 11.16 -20.54 4.43
C LYS A 79 11.36 -20.70 5.91
N GLY A 80 10.43 -20.17 6.62
CA GLY A 80 10.46 -20.29 8.07
C GLY A 80 10.35 -21.71 8.50
#